data_93e1de4f931db79885d6a1ad2af65c42
#
_entry.id   93e1de4f931db79885d6a1ad2af65c42
#
_cell.length_a   1.000
_cell.length_b   1.000
_cell.length_c   1.000
_cell.angle_alpha   90.00
_cell.angle_beta   90.00
_cell.angle_gamma   90.00
#
_symmetry.space_group_name_H-M   'P 1'
#
loop_
_entity.id
_entity.type
_entity.pdbx_description
1 polymer ?
#
loop_
_entity_poly.entity_id
_entity_poly.type
_entity_poly.pdbx_seq_one_letter_code
_entity_poly.pdbx_strand_id
1 'polypeptide(L)'
;MYDWRAPVSGLFYDYDKGSASYEAPSGVFEGEITSKWQYKIRNGKMIYEFESDVKIDDEILGAELGSKGEVQLKNIVRTIQKEQNTIIRNTSDKIMVIQGAAGSGKTSVALHRIAYLLYHDRENLKSSNILVLSPNGVFADYISHILPELGEENIREMSFDLFAYRELKGIVSDCEDRYDQIERSVLIPESQELCREKQFGRYCRSDGRLHARAGR
;
A
#
# COMPACT_ATOMS: atom_id res chain seq x y z
N MET A 1 -5.71 17.62 -19.21
CA MET A 1 -5.92 16.93 -17.93
C MET A 1 -4.78 15.94 -17.76
N TYR A 2 -4.14 15.91 -16.60
CA TYR A 2 -3.04 14.99 -16.31
C TYR A 2 -3.52 13.89 -15.38
N ASP A 3 -2.93 12.70 -15.50
CA ASP A 3 -3.13 11.62 -14.54
C ASP A 3 -2.53 12.00 -13.17
N TRP A 4 -3.13 11.56 -12.07
CA TRP A 4 -2.64 11.84 -10.72
C TRP A 4 -1.22 11.29 -10.49
N ARG A 5 -0.82 10.27 -11.24
CA ARG A 5 0.51 9.65 -11.21
C ARG A 5 1.57 10.44 -11.96
N ALA A 6 1.17 11.36 -12.83
CA ALA A 6 2.11 12.17 -13.61
C ALA A 6 3.00 13.03 -12.68
N PRO A 7 4.27 13.31 -13.06
CA PRO A 7 5.17 14.13 -12.25
C PRO A 7 4.57 15.49 -11.86
N VAL A 8 3.95 16.19 -12.80
CA VAL A 8 3.31 17.49 -12.56
C VAL A 8 2.21 17.42 -11.49
N SER A 9 1.53 16.30 -11.35
CA SER A 9 0.47 16.14 -10.36
C SER A 9 1.01 16.06 -8.92
N GLY A 10 2.31 15.77 -8.74
CA GLY A 10 3.00 15.84 -7.46
C GLY A 10 3.00 17.23 -6.84
N LEU A 11 3.00 18.28 -7.68
CA LEU A 11 2.98 19.67 -7.22
C LEU A 11 1.83 19.97 -6.24
N PHE A 12 0.69 19.30 -6.40
CA PHE A 12 -0.45 19.49 -5.53
C PHE A 12 -0.17 19.05 -4.08
N TYR A 13 0.61 17.99 -3.89
CA TYR A 13 0.90 17.38 -2.60
C TYR A 13 2.18 17.91 -1.95
N ASP A 14 3.19 18.19 -2.76
CA ASP A 14 4.55 18.42 -2.29
C ASP A 14 4.82 19.89 -1.97
N TYR A 15 4.10 20.80 -2.64
CA TYR A 15 4.31 22.24 -2.52
C TYR A 15 3.08 22.96 -2.00
N ASP A 16 3.31 24.08 -1.33
CA ASP A 16 2.30 25.10 -1.05
C ASP A 16 2.21 26.11 -2.21
N LYS A 17 1.49 27.22 -2.03
CA LYS A 17 1.56 28.36 -2.98
C LYS A 17 2.95 28.95 -2.98
N GLY A 18 3.40 29.42 -4.14
CA GLY A 18 4.72 29.98 -4.36
C GLY A 18 5.58 29.11 -5.29
N SER A 19 6.89 29.25 -5.20
CA SER A 19 7.83 28.56 -6.08
C SER A 19 7.75 27.06 -5.94
N ALA A 20 7.69 26.36 -7.05
CA ALA A 20 7.58 24.91 -7.11
C ALA A 20 8.29 24.37 -8.35
N SER A 21 8.75 23.11 -8.26
CA SER A 21 9.41 22.43 -9.36
C SER A 21 9.00 20.96 -9.43
N TYR A 22 9.07 20.37 -10.60
CA TYR A 22 8.93 18.94 -10.78
C TYR A 22 9.88 18.41 -11.85
N GLU A 23 10.29 17.18 -11.72
CA GLU A 23 11.15 16.50 -12.68
C GLU A 23 10.31 15.62 -13.60
N ALA A 24 10.53 15.77 -14.91
CA ALA A 24 9.92 14.92 -15.94
C ALA A 24 11.03 14.35 -16.84
N PRO A 25 10.75 13.35 -17.69
CA PRO A 25 11.75 12.79 -18.60
C PRO A 25 12.44 13.82 -19.52
N SER A 26 11.78 14.94 -19.79
CA SER A 26 12.31 16.05 -20.60
C SER A 26 13.12 17.08 -19.82
N GLY A 27 13.26 16.93 -18.48
CA GLY A 27 14.02 17.83 -17.63
C GLY A 27 13.26 18.34 -16.41
N VAL A 28 13.88 19.27 -15.69
CA VAL A 28 13.27 19.94 -14.52
C VAL A 28 12.49 21.15 -14.98
N PHE A 29 11.27 21.26 -14.49
CA PHE A 29 10.37 22.39 -14.74
C PHE A 29 10.15 23.16 -13.45
N GLU A 30 10.35 24.47 -13.52
CA GLU A 30 10.16 25.38 -12.40
C GLU A 30 9.05 26.37 -12.70
N GLY A 31 8.33 26.80 -11.69
CA GLY A 31 7.24 27.74 -11.83
C GLY A 31 6.69 28.22 -10.48
N GLU A 32 5.58 28.91 -10.53
CA GLU A 32 4.90 29.42 -9.35
C GLU A 32 3.46 28.91 -9.26
N ILE A 33 3.09 28.35 -8.13
CA ILE A 33 1.71 27.96 -7.83
C ILE A 33 0.99 29.18 -7.28
N THR A 34 0.10 29.75 -8.05
CA THR A 34 -0.67 30.94 -7.67
C THR A 34 -1.94 30.56 -6.89
N SER A 35 -2.57 29.46 -7.25
CA SER A 35 -3.77 28.97 -6.56
C SER A 35 -3.94 27.46 -6.77
N LYS A 36 -4.64 26.81 -5.82
CA LYS A 36 -5.02 25.40 -5.90
C LYS A 36 -6.51 25.28 -5.68
N TRP A 37 -7.21 24.74 -6.65
CA TRP A 37 -8.66 24.57 -6.59
C TRP A 37 -9.02 23.10 -6.66
N GLN A 38 -9.94 22.69 -5.82
CA GLN A 38 -10.59 21.39 -5.91
C GLN A 38 -12.06 21.57 -6.22
N TYR A 39 -12.55 20.76 -7.14
CA TYR A 39 -13.95 20.76 -7.52
C TYR A 39 -14.42 19.34 -7.83
N LYS A 40 -15.71 19.09 -7.62
CA LYS A 40 -16.36 17.83 -7.97
C LYS A 40 -17.51 18.12 -8.94
N ILE A 41 -17.44 17.44 -10.07
CA ILE A 41 -18.47 17.52 -11.12
C ILE A 41 -19.09 16.13 -11.24
N ARG A 42 -20.43 16.05 -11.18
CA ARG A 42 -21.20 14.83 -11.42
C ARG A 42 -22.31 15.11 -12.40
N ASN A 43 -22.40 14.32 -13.47
CA ASN A 43 -23.40 14.48 -14.54
C ASN A 43 -23.47 15.92 -15.11
N GLY A 44 -22.31 16.55 -15.31
CA GLY A 44 -22.20 17.90 -15.84
C GLY A 44 -22.59 19.02 -14.86
N LYS A 45 -22.88 18.70 -13.61
CA LYS A 45 -23.20 19.69 -12.54
C LYS A 45 -22.06 19.80 -11.56
N MET A 46 -21.70 21.03 -11.22
CA MET A 46 -20.78 21.32 -10.11
C MET A 46 -21.43 20.94 -8.80
N ILE A 47 -20.82 20.06 -8.04
CA ILE A 47 -21.27 19.65 -6.70
C ILE A 47 -20.64 20.57 -5.66
N TYR A 48 -19.33 20.78 -5.72
CA TYR A 48 -18.62 21.75 -4.91
C TYR A 48 -17.36 22.26 -5.64
N GLU A 49 -16.91 23.43 -5.25
CA GLU A 49 -15.62 24.00 -5.59
C GLU A 49 -15.09 24.80 -4.40
N PHE A 50 -13.83 24.70 -4.14
CA PHE A 50 -13.15 25.52 -3.13
C PHE A 50 -11.66 25.59 -3.38
N GLU A 51 -11.05 26.69 -2.97
CA GLU A 51 -9.60 26.80 -2.96
C GLU A 51 -9.04 26.05 -1.77
N SER A 52 -8.20 25.06 -2.02
CA SER A 52 -7.65 24.21 -0.97
C SER A 52 -6.29 23.66 -1.34
N ASP A 53 -5.39 23.67 -0.38
CA ASP A 53 -4.10 22.99 -0.45
C ASP A 53 -4.21 21.49 -0.11
N VAL A 54 -5.41 21.00 0.16
CA VAL A 54 -5.69 19.62 0.60
C VAL A 54 -6.60 18.93 -0.40
N LYS A 55 -6.23 17.74 -0.86
CA LYS A 55 -7.12 16.88 -1.66
C LYS A 55 -8.16 16.23 -0.73
N ILE A 56 -9.42 16.38 -1.04
CA ILE A 56 -10.53 15.84 -0.26
C ILE A 56 -11.40 14.99 -1.18
N ASP A 57 -11.40 13.68 -0.96
CA ASP A 57 -12.17 12.72 -1.77
C ASP A 57 -13.54 12.41 -1.13
N ASP A 58 -13.69 12.63 0.17
CA ASP A 58 -14.95 12.44 0.90
C ASP A 58 -15.89 13.62 0.69
N GLU A 59 -17.13 13.34 0.24
CA GLU A 59 -18.12 14.38 -0.07
C GLU A 59 -18.57 15.17 1.16
N ILE A 60 -18.72 14.49 2.31
CA ILE A 60 -19.16 15.11 3.55
C ILE A 60 -18.05 16.00 4.11
N LEU A 61 -16.84 15.45 4.15
CA LEU A 61 -15.66 16.19 4.58
C LEU A 61 -15.36 17.37 3.64
N GLY A 62 -15.55 17.18 2.32
CA GLY A 62 -15.39 18.23 1.31
C GLY A 62 -16.38 19.39 1.50
N ALA A 63 -17.64 19.08 1.77
CA ALA A 63 -18.68 20.08 2.05
C ALA A 63 -18.39 20.85 3.34
N GLU A 64 -18.02 20.16 4.43
CA GLU A 64 -17.69 20.76 5.73
C GLU A 64 -16.44 21.66 5.64
N LEU A 65 -15.37 21.17 5.05
CA LEU A 65 -14.12 21.93 4.91
C LEU A 65 -14.24 23.08 3.92
N GLY A 66 -15.11 22.96 2.91
CA GLY A 66 -15.42 24.02 1.95
C GLY A 66 -16.20 25.18 2.57
N SER A 67 -17.10 24.87 3.51
CA SER A 67 -17.97 25.88 4.12
C SER A 67 -17.34 26.63 5.30
N LYS A 68 -16.78 25.92 6.28
CA LYS A 68 -16.22 26.50 7.53
C LYS A 68 -15.14 25.62 8.19
N GLY A 69 -14.46 24.73 7.43
CA GLY A 69 -13.52 23.78 8.02
C GLY A 69 -12.45 24.44 8.89
N GLU A 70 -12.26 23.90 10.10
CA GLU A 70 -11.22 24.36 11.01
C GLU A 70 -9.83 24.27 10.35
N VAL A 71 -9.08 25.33 10.46
CA VAL A 71 -7.69 25.42 9.92
C VAL A 71 -6.82 24.27 10.44
N GLN A 72 -7.04 23.85 11.69
CA GLN A 72 -6.32 22.72 12.29
C GLN A 72 -6.59 21.41 11.56
N LEU A 73 -7.86 21.11 11.24
CA LEU A 73 -8.23 19.88 10.53
C LEU A 73 -7.61 19.85 9.12
N LYS A 74 -7.67 20.96 8.39
CA LYS A 74 -7.03 21.11 7.07
C LYS A 74 -5.53 20.84 7.16
N ASN A 75 -4.84 21.37 8.15
CA ASN A 75 -3.41 21.14 8.34
C ASN A 75 -3.07 19.68 8.64
N ILE A 76 -3.88 18.99 9.47
CA ILE A 76 -3.69 17.58 9.77
C ILE A 76 -3.84 16.74 8.51
N VAL A 77 -4.93 16.92 7.75
CA VAL A 77 -5.20 16.17 6.51
C VAL A 77 -4.07 16.42 5.49
N ARG A 78 -3.63 17.67 5.35
CA ARG A 78 -2.52 18.03 4.46
C ARG A 78 -1.22 17.33 4.83
N THR A 79 -0.87 17.29 6.11
CA THR A 79 0.34 16.62 6.59
C THR A 79 0.29 15.12 6.28
N ILE A 80 -0.84 14.46 6.58
CA ILE A 80 -1.03 13.05 6.29
C ILE A 80 -0.91 12.77 4.79
N GLN A 81 -1.54 13.58 3.94
CA GLN A 81 -1.48 13.40 2.49
C GLN A 81 -0.06 13.59 1.94
N LYS A 82 0.68 14.56 2.45
CA LYS A 82 2.08 14.78 2.06
C LYS A 82 2.97 13.59 2.43
N GLU A 83 2.82 13.07 3.64
CA GLU A 83 3.55 11.87 4.09
C GLU A 83 3.20 10.64 3.24
N GLN A 84 1.91 10.42 2.98
CA GLN A 84 1.45 9.33 2.12
C GLN A 84 1.99 9.48 0.69
N ASN A 85 1.96 10.67 0.11
CA ASN A 85 2.47 10.92 -1.23
C ASN A 85 3.96 10.65 -1.34
N THR A 86 4.75 11.01 -0.32
CA THR A 86 6.18 10.68 -0.25
C THR A 86 6.42 9.17 -0.33
N ILE A 87 5.62 8.37 0.39
CA ILE A 87 5.69 6.91 0.34
C ILE A 87 5.28 6.37 -1.03
N ILE A 88 4.19 6.88 -1.58
CA ILE A 88 3.62 6.43 -2.87
C ILE A 88 4.63 6.65 -4.00
N ARG A 89 5.28 7.81 -4.04
CA ARG A 89 6.19 8.22 -5.12
C ARG A 89 7.65 7.84 -4.92
N ASN A 90 8.00 7.21 -3.81
CA ASN A 90 9.37 6.75 -3.59
C ASN A 90 9.72 5.61 -4.56
N THR A 91 10.68 5.80 -5.43
CA THR A 91 11.17 4.83 -6.41
C THR A 91 12.57 4.31 -6.08
N SER A 92 13.24 4.87 -5.07
CA SER A 92 14.63 4.56 -4.73
C SER A 92 14.78 3.35 -3.80
N ASP A 93 13.81 3.15 -2.89
CA ASP A 93 13.92 2.13 -1.86
C ASP A 93 13.53 0.75 -2.39
N LYS A 94 14.45 -0.20 -2.28
CA LYS A 94 14.22 -1.62 -2.65
C LYS A 94 13.34 -2.35 -1.62
N ILE A 95 13.43 -1.97 -0.35
CA ILE A 95 12.65 -2.55 0.74
C ILE A 95 12.01 -1.39 1.50
N MET A 96 10.71 -1.44 1.66
CA MET A 96 9.95 -0.44 2.40
C MET A 96 9.05 -1.11 3.43
N VAL A 97 9.09 -0.62 4.66
CA VAL A 97 8.22 -1.06 5.75
C VAL A 97 7.29 0.09 6.12
N ILE A 98 5.99 -0.12 5.96
CA ILE A 98 4.96 0.88 6.28
C ILE A 98 4.30 0.47 7.60
N GLN A 99 4.56 1.23 8.65
CA GLN A 99 3.99 1.02 9.98
C GLN A 99 2.97 2.09 10.32
N GLY A 100 1.94 1.73 11.05
CA GLY A 100 0.91 2.65 11.50
C GLY A 100 -0.23 1.94 12.23
N ALA A 101 -1.07 2.69 12.92
CA ALA A 101 -2.25 2.17 13.61
C ALA A 101 -3.26 1.53 12.65
N ALA A 102 -4.21 0.76 13.18
CA ALA A 102 -5.35 0.28 12.39
C ALA A 102 -6.13 1.48 11.83
N GLY A 103 -6.57 1.40 10.58
CA GLY A 103 -7.29 2.49 9.92
C GLY A 103 -6.43 3.66 9.39
N SER A 104 -5.09 3.64 9.56
CA SER A 104 -4.20 4.71 9.07
C SER A 104 -3.99 4.75 7.55
N GLY A 105 -4.67 3.91 6.78
CA GLY A 105 -4.58 3.87 5.32
C GLY A 105 -3.37 3.11 4.76
N LYS A 106 -2.66 2.29 5.54
CA LYS A 106 -1.47 1.53 5.07
C LYS A 106 -1.72 0.75 3.79
N THR A 107 -2.82 0.01 3.74
CA THR A 107 -3.20 -0.78 2.55
C THR A 107 -3.49 0.11 1.35
N SER A 108 -4.23 1.19 1.56
CA SER A 108 -4.52 2.18 0.51
C SER A 108 -3.24 2.78 -0.06
N VAL A 109 -2.33 3.21 0.81
CA VAL A 109 -1.01 3.74 0.41
C VAL A 109 -0.21 2.71 -0.38
N ALA A 110 -0.20 1.44 0.05
CA ALA A 110 0.50 0.37 -0.65
C ALA A 110 -0.08 0.14 -2.06
N LEU A 111 -1.41 0.12 -2.21
CA LEU A 111 -2.07 -0.05 -3.52
C LEU A 111 -1.85 1.16 -4.45
N HIS A 112 -1.93 2.38 -3.93
CA HIS A 112 -1.59 3.58 -4.70
C HIS A 112 -0.12 3.58 -5.13
N ARG A 113 0.79 3.11 -4.26
CA ARG A 113 2.20 2.95 -4.63
C ARG A 113 2.37 1.95 -5.77
N ILE A 114 1.70 0.81 -5.73
CA ILE A 114 1.73 -0.18 -6.81
C ILE A 114 1.25 0.45 -8.12
N ALA A 115 0.12 1.15 -8.09
CA ALA A 115 -0.41 1.84 -9.27
C ALA A 115 0.54 2.93 -9.78
N TYR A 116 1.20 3.66 -8.88
CA TYR A 116 2.21 4.64 -9.24
C TYR A 116 3.43 3.99 -9.91
N LEU A 117 3.96 2.91 -9.35
CA LEU A 117 5.13 2.20 -9.90
C LEU A 117 4.83 1.59 -11.27
N LEU A 118 3.64 1.00 -11.48
CA LEU A 118 3.20 0.49 -12.78
C LEU A 118 3.12 1.60 -13.84
N TYR A 119 2.66 2.79 -13.45
CA TYR A 119 2.63 3.93 -14.34
C TYR A 119 4.03 4.49 -14.63
N HIS A 120 4.87 4.61 -13.60
CA HIS A 120 6.19 5.22 -13.67
C HIS A 120 7.17 4.38 -14.49
N ASP A 121 7.16 3.07 -14.30
CA ASP A 121 8.06 2.11 -14.96
C ASP A 121 7.31 1.15 -15.90
N ARG A 122 6.32 1.64 -16.60
CA ARG A 122 5.43 0.87 -17.47
C ARG A 122 6.12 0.11 -18.60
N GLU A 123 7.36 0.45 -18.90
CA GLU A 123 8.17 -0.24 -19.91
C GLU A 123 8.73 -1.56 -19.38
N ASN A 124 9.09 -1.61 -18.09
CA ASN A 124 9.74 -2.76 -17.47
C ASN A 124 8.82 -3.48 -16.46
N LEU A 125 7.94 -2.76 -15.77
CA LEU A 125 7.06 -3.29 -14.75
C LEU A 125 5.64 -3.49 -15.29
N LYS A 126 5.14 -4.73 -15.14
CA LYS A 126 3.77 -5.10 -15.51
C LYS A 126 3.05 -5.72 -14.32
N SER A 127 1.73 -5.72 -14.34
CA SER A 127 0.89 -6.38 -13.32
C SER A 127 1.28 -7.84 -13.07
N SER A 128 1.73 -8.55 -14.10
CA SER A 128 2.23 -9.94 -14.01
C SER A 128 3.55 -10.10 -13.22
N ASN A 129 4.32 -9.02 -13.03
CA ASN A 129 5.58 -9.04 -12.26
C ASN A 129 5.37 -8.73 -10.77
N ILE A 130 4.14 -8.45 -10.37
CA ILE A 130 3.79 -8.09 -9.00
C ILE A 130 3.02 -9.24 -8.35
N LEU A 131 3.37 -9.54 -7.11
CA LEU A 131 2.66 -10.49 -6.28
C LEU A 131 2.28 -9.80 -4.96
N VAL A 132 1.00 -9.87 -4.61
CA VAL A 132 0.49 -9.45 -3.31
C VAL A 132 0.25 -10.67 -2.45
N LEU A 133 0.92 -10.75 -1.31
CA LEU A 133 0.65 -11.77 -0.31
C LEU A 133 -0.37 -11.22 0.69
N SER A 134 -1.56 -11.78 0.67
CA SER A 134 -2.67 -11.36 1.54
C SER A 134 -2.87 -12.31 2.73
N PRO A 135 -3.42 -11.80 3.84
CA PRO A 135 -3.71 -12.64 4.99
C PRO A 135 -4.92 -13.56 4.79
N ASN A 136 -5.84 -13.21 3.90
CA ASN A 136 -7.08 -13.96 3.66
C ASN A 136 -7.78 -13.53 2.36
N GLY A 137 -8.79 -14.31 1.93
CA GLY A 137 -9.53 -14.05 0.68
C GLY A 137 -10.38 -12.78 0.68
N VAL A 138 -10.84 -12.30 1.85
CA VAL A 138 -11.58 -11.02 1.95
C VAL A 138 -10.69 -9.84 1.57
N PHE A 139 -9.43 -9.91 1.95
CA PHE A 139 -8.45 -8.90 1.57
C PHE A 139 -8.12 -8.96 0.08
N ALA A 140 -8.09 -10.15 -0.51
CA ALA A 140 -7.94 -10.35 -1.94
C ALA A 140 -9.07 -9.68 -2.74
N ASP A 141 -10.29 -9.90 -2.30
CA ASP A 141 -11.48 -9.30 -2.92
C ASP A 141 -11.42 -7.76 -2.87
N TYR A 142 -11.04 -7.19 -1.74
CA TYR A 142 -10.83 -5.74 -1.60
C TYR A 142 -9.81 -5.20 -2.61
N ILE A 143 -8.66 -5.86 -2.76
CA ILE A 143 -7.60 -5.45 -3.70
C ILE A 143 -8.10 -5.50 -5.14
N SER A 144 -8.85 -6.55 -5.50
CA SER A 144 -9.37 -6.74 -6.86
C SER A 144 -10.33 -5.63 -7.31
N HIS A 145 -10.96 -4.93 -6.39
CA HIS A 145 -11.83 -3.79 -6.68
C HIS A 145 -11.07 -2.46 -6.76
N ILE A 146 -10.09 -2.25 -5.88
CA ILE A 146 -9.38 -0.96 -5.79
C ILE A 146 -8.43 -0.73 -6.97
N LEU A 147 -7.70 -1.74 -7.42
CA LEU A 147 -6.72 -1.56 -8.50
C LEU A 147 -7.35 -1.09 -9.83
N PRO A 148 -8.48 -1.63 -10.29
CA PRO A 148 -9.18 -1.10 -11.45
C PRO A 148 -9.66 0.35 -11.27
N GLU A 149 -10.07 0.76 -10.07
CA GLU A 149 -10.43 2.16 -9.77
C GLU A 149 -9.22 3.10 -9.90
N LEU A 150 -8.01 2.60 -9.65
CA LEU A 150 -6.77 3.32 -9.83
C LEU A 150 -6.26 3.31 -11.27
N GLY A 151 -6.99 2.65 -12.20
CA GLY A 151 -6.66 2.58 -13.62
C GLY A 151 -5.65 1.48 -13.97
N GLU A 152 -5.51 0.48 -13.13
CA GLU A 152 -4.59 -0.64 -13.32
C GLU A 152 -5.33 -1.97 -13.51
N GLU A 153 -4.66 -2.93 -14.14
CA GLU A 153 -5.15 -4.31 -14.23
C GLU A 153 -5.01 -5.03 -12.88
N ASN A 154 -5.80 -6.08 -12.70
CA ASN A 154 -5.69 -6.92 -11.52
C ASN A 154 -4.31 -7.59 -11.43
N ILE A 155 -3.76 -7.56 -10.24
CA ILE A 155 -2.47 -8.14 -9.90
C ILE A 155 -2.68 -9.53 -9.30
N ARG A 156 -1.68 -10.40 -9.45
CA ARG A 156 -1.71 -11.69 -8.81
C ARG A 156 -1.68 -11.54 -7.29
N GLU A 157 -2.67 -12.12 -6.67
CA GLU A 157 -2.82 -12.18 -5.22
C GLU A 157 -2.90 -13.64 -4.77
N MET A 158 -2.33 -13.96 -3.63
CA MET A 158 -2.48 -15.26 -2.97
C MET A 158 -2.14 -15.17 -1.48
N SER A 159 -2.58 -16.15 -0.69
CA SER A 159 -2.13 -16.28 0.68
C SER A 159 -0.66 -16.73 0.75
N PHE A 160 -0.01 -16.43 1.88
CA PHE A 160 1.36 -16.91 2.11
C PHE A 160 1.43 -18.45 2.11
N ASP A 161 0.42 -19.12 2.66
CA ASP A 161 0.39 -20.58 2.70
C ASP A 161 0.34 -21.18 1.28
N LEU A 162 -0.50 -20.61 0.40
CA LEU A 162 -0.56 -21.03 -0.99
C LEU A 162 0.75 -20.75 -1.74
N PHE A 163 1.37 -19.60 -1.48
CA PHE A 163 2.68 -19.28 -2.03
C PHE A 163 3.75 -20.30 -1.57
N ALA A 164 3.84 -20.54 -0.27
CA ALA A 164 4.79 -21.49 0.31
C ALA A 164 4.59 -22.91 -0.24
N TYR A 165 3.33 -23.37 -0.32
CA TYR A 165 2.99 -24.67 -0.90
C TYR A 165 3.48 -24.80 -2.35
N ARG A 166 3.28 -23.76 -3.16
CA ARG A 166 3.72 -23.76 -4.55
C ARG A 166 5.23 -23.83 -4.70
N GLU A 167 5.96 -23.04 -3.91
CA GLU A 167 7.43 -22.98 -3.95
C GLU A 167 8.07 -24.27 -3.42
N LEU A 168 7.41 -24.92 -2.44
CA LEU A 168 7.90 -26.16 -1.85
C LEU A 168 7.40 -27.42 -2.55
N LYS A 169 6.53 -27.27 -3.55
CA LYS A 169 5.99 -28.41 -4.31
C LYS A 169 7.12 -29.24 -4.95
N GLY A 170 7.16 -30.52 -4.62
CA GLY A 170 8.21 -31.46 -5.09
C GLY A 170 9.43 -31.54 -4.17
N ILE A 171 9.53 -30.68 -3.16
CA ILE A 171 10.55 -30.75 -2.09
C ILE A 171 9.93 -31.38 -0.84
N VAL A 172 8.67 -31.06 -0.57
CA VAL A 172 7.90 -31.54 0.60
C VAL A 172 6.76 -32.39 0.08
N SER A 173 6.57 -33.57 0.71
CA SER A 173 5.51 -34.52 0.33
C SER A 173 4.12 -34.08 0.82
N ASP A 174 4.10 -33.34 1.93
CA ASP A 174 2.86 -32.85 2.56
C ASP A 174 3.11 -31.55 3.33
N CYS A 175 2.07 -30.73 3.48
CA CYS A 175 2.14 -29.47 4.20
C CYS A 175 0.91 -29.39 5.10
N GLU A 176 1.12 -29.32 6.40
CA GLU A 176 0.05 -29.09 7.35
C GLU A 176 -0.57 -27.71 7.12
N ASP A 177 -1.89 -27.68 7.07
CA ASP A 177 -2.60 -26.42 7.06
C ASP A 177 -2.67 -25.80 8.47
N ARG A 178 -3.19 -24.58 8.54
CA ARG A 178 -3.30 -23.85 9.81
C ARG A 178 -4.25 -24.52 10.80
N TYR A 179 -5.25 -25.22 10.33
CA TYR A 179 -6.22 -25.93 11.16
C TYR A 179 -5.60 -27.20 11.73
N ASP A 180 -4.86 -27.95 10.92
CA ASP A 180 -4.11 -29.12 11.35
C ASP A 180 -3.12 -28.78 12.47
N GLN A 181 -2.42 -27.63 12.35
CA GLN A 181 -1.50 -27.16 13.38
C GLN A 181 -2.22 -26.80 14.67
N ILE A 182 -3.37 -26.13 14.59
CA ILE A 182 -4.18 -25.79 15.78
C ILE A 182 -4.70 -27.06 16.43
N GLU A 183 -5.28 -27.97 15.66
CA GLU A 183 -5.81 -29.23 16.17
C GLU A 183 -4.72 -30.06 16.86
N ARG A 184 -3.57 -30.20 16.22
CA ARG A 184 -2.41 -30.88 16.81
C ARG A 184 -1.93 -30.19 18.09
N SER A 185 -1.89 -28.88 18.14
CA SER A 185 -1.45 -28.14 19.33
C SER A 185 -2.41 -28.27 20.49
N VAL A 186 -3.70 -28.51 20.24
CA VAL A 186 -4.71 -28.75 21.29
C VAL A 186 -4.65 -30.18 21.77
N LEU A 187 -4.46 -31.15 20.88
CA LEU A 187 -4.51 -32.58 21.21
C LEU A 187 -3.20 -33.09 21.80
N ILE A 188 -2.06 -32.51 21.47
CA ILE A 188 -0.73 -32.96 21.92
C ILE A 188 0.02 -31.80 22.58
N PRO A 189 0.08 -31.76 23.92
CA PRO A 189 0.72 -30.66 24.68
C PRO A 189 2.20 -30.44 24.30
N GLU A 190 2.94 -31.48 23.99
CA GLU A 190 4.35 -31.40 23.55
C GLU A 190 4.50 -30.66 22.21
N SER A 191 3.48 -30.69 21.39
CA SER A 191 3.46 -29.95 20.12
C SER A 191 3.38 -28.42 20.28
N GLN A 192 2.84 -27.94 21.41
CA GLN A 192 2.77 -26.50 21.71
C GLN A 192 4.19 -25.93 21.94
N GLU A 193 5.04 -26.68 22.63
CA GLU A 193 6.41 -26.24 22.89
C GLU A 193 7.23 -26.26 21.60
N LEU A 194 7.04 -27.25 20.74
CA LEU A 194 7.67 -27.37 19.43
C LEU A 194 7.23 -26.23 18.48
N CYS A 195 5.95 -25.88 18.48
CA CYS A 195 5.44 -24.75 17.71
C CYS A 195 5.99 -23.41 18.19
N ARG A 196 6.08 -23.21 19.52
CA ARG A 196 6.71 -22.02 20.10
C ARG A 196 8.18 -21.89 19.71
N GLU A 197 8.93 -22.96 19.81
CA GLU A 197 10.35 -22.96 19.46
C GLU A 197 10.58 -22.70 17.96
N LYS A 198 9.74 -23.23 17.08
CA LYS A 198 9.77 -22.95 15.64
C LYS A 198 9.45 -21.47 15.36
N GLN A 199 8.44 -20.89 16.01
CA GLN A 199 8.08 -19.48 15.84
C GLN A 199 9.17 -18.52 16.32
N PHE A 200 9.93 -18.86 17.35
CA PHE A 200 11.01 -18.03 17.86
C PHE A 200 12.37 -18.28 17.20
N GLY A 201 12.42 -19.05 16.11
CA GLY A 201 13.64 -19.26 15.33
C GLY A 201 14.74 -20.05 16.07
N ARG A 202 14.39 -20.82 17.10
CA ARG A 202 15.34 -21.64 17.87
C ARG A 202 15.82 -22.90 17.15
N TYR A 203 15.16 -23.23 16.03
CA TYR A 203 15.56 -24.37 15.21
C TYR A 203 16.41 -23.91 14.03
N CYS A 204 17.63 -24.44 13.92
CA CYS A 204 18.46 -24.35 12.74
C CYS A 204 18.48 -25.68 12.02
N ARG A 205 18.39 -25.65 10.70
CA ARG A 205 18.60 -26.83 9.87
C ARG A 205 20.10 -27.07 9.74
N SER A 206 20.60 -28.20 10.24
CA SER A 206 21.90 -28.72 9.88
C SER A 206 21.72 -30.16 9.38
N ASP A 207 22.38 -30.47 8.26
CA ASP A 207 22.44 -31.82 7.66
C ASP A 207 21.09 -32.52 7.42
N GLY A 208 20.09 -31.77 7.00
CA GLY A 208 18.77 -32.31 6.67
C GLY A 208 17.88 -32.63 7.89
N ARG A 209 18.32 -32.37 9.11
CA ARG A 209 17.54 -32.55 10.34
C ARG A 209 17.33 -31.20 11.05
N LEU A 210 16.14 -31.03 11.65
CA LEU A 210 15.85 -29.90 12.51
C LEU A 210 16.43 -30.15 13.91
N HIS A 211 17.34 -29.32 14.36
CA HIS A 211 17.90 -29.37 15.71
C HIS A 211 17.54 -28.11 16.49
N ALA A 212 17.21 -28.26 17.77
CA ALA A 212 17.00 -27.13 18.66
C ALA A 212 18.33 -26.40 18.90
N ARG A 213 18.34 -25.08 18.73
CA ARG A 213 19.50 -24.26 19.06
C ARG A 213 19.54 -24.10 20.57
N ALA A 214 20.52 -24.66 21.24
CA ALA A 214 20.74 -24.43 22.66
C ALA A 214 20.96 -22.92 22.88
N GLY A 215 20.03 -22.28 23.60
CA GLY A 215 20.18 -20.92 24.03
C GLY A 215 21.31 -20.80 25.06
N ARG A 216 22.17 -19.79 24.84
CA ARG A 216 22.99 -19.23 25.93
C ARG A 216 22.24 -18.10 26.58
#